data_a92b557ea849f07efb1e24586fc2b567
#
_entry.id   a92b557ea849f07efb1e24586fc2b567
#
_cell.length_a   1.000
_cell.length_b   1.000
_cell.length_c   1.000
_cell.angle_alpha   90.00
_cell.angle_beta   90.00
_cell.angle_gamma   90.00
#
_symmetry.space_group_name_H-M   'P 1'
#
loop_
_entity.id
_entity.type
_entity.pdbx_description
1 polymer ?
#
loop_
_entity_poly.entity_id
_entity_poly.type
_entity_poly.pdbx_seq_one_letter_code
_entity_poly.pdbx_strand_id
1 'polypeptide(L)'
;MLFTGCKILAGGSVSVKECGVWDVINKPCYNFYDRNKEGLTDKERQNVFKESIGCDFYFCSANAVTENGELLNVDGFSNRISAIAFGPKKVIMVVGKNKIVKDLNEAFLRIKKVAAPKNCVRLGIDNPCAKLGHCVSLLNCDNPSFTEGCHSPRRICVNYLVSGPQRKNDRLNVILCDEDLGY
;
A
#
# COMPACT_ATOMS: atom_id res chain seq x y z
N MET A 1 5.00 -16.63 -11.76
CA MET A 1 6.33 -17.09 -11.32
C MET A 1 7.36 -16.07 -11.72
N LEU A 2 8.28 -15.70 -10.81
CA LEU A 2 9.40 -14.80 -11.13
C LEU A 2 10.38 -15.49 -12.08
N PHE A 3 11.00 -14.73 -12.99
CA PHE A 3 12.00 -15.24 -13.93
C PHE A 3 13.27 -14.37 -13.88
N THR A 4 14.40 -14.95 -14.22
CA THR A 4 15.71 -14.26 -14.21
C THR A 4 15.66 -13.03 -15.11
N GLY A 5 16.15 -11.89 -14.58
CA GLY A 5 16.17 -10.60 -15.29
C GLY A 5 14.84 -9.85 -15.28
N CYS A 6 13.75 -10.37 -14.64
CA CYS A 6 12.51 -9.63 -14.56
C CYS A 6 12.69 -8.33 -13.78
N LYS A 7 11.96 -7.30 -14.23
CA LYS A 7 11.94 -5.98 -13.62
C LYS A 7 10.95 -5.97 -12.46
N ILE A 8 11.46 -5.79 -11.25
CA ILE A 8 10.68 -5.80 -10.01
C ILE A 8 10.73 -4.44 -9.34
N LEU A 9 9.56 -3.98 -8.90
CA LEU A 9 9.45 -2.83 -8.00
C LEU A 9 8.58 -3.19 -6.79
N ALA A 10 8.76 -2.46 -5.71
CA ALA A 10 7.95 -2.65 -4.50
C ALA A 10 7.47 -1.32 -3.93
N GLY A 11 6.24 -1.33 -3.43
CA GLY A 11 5.73 -0.28 -2.56
C GLY A 11 6.43 -0.29 -1.19
N GLY A 12 6.30 0.79 -0.42
CA GLY A 12 6.83 0.86 0.95
C GLY A 12 6.01 0.03 1.94
N SER A 13 5.85 -1.25 1.68
CA SER A 13 5.01 -2.16 2.45
C SER A 13 5.77 -2.81 3.59
N VAL A 14 5.29 -2.62 4.82
CA VAL A 14 5.80 -3.33 6.00
C VAL A 14 5.51 -4.83 5.85
N SER A 15 4.31 -5.22 5.43
CA SER A 15 3.94 -6.62 5.23
C SER A 15 4.87 -7.37 4.27
N VAL A 16 5.28 -6.74 3.15
CA VAL A 16 6.22 -7.35 2.19
C VAL A 16 7.60 -7.57 2.79
N LYS A 17 8.00 -6.72 3.75
CA LYS A 17 9.28 -6.89 4.48
C LYS A 17 9.18 -7.99 5.52
N GLU A 18 8.13 -7.97 6.35
CA GLU A 18 7.94 -8.91 7.46
C GLU A 18 7.79 -10.36 7.01
N CYS A 19 7.14 -10.60 5.87
CA CYS A 19 6.96 -11.96 5.32
C CYS A 19 8.20 -12.51 4.57
N GLY A 20 9.34 -11.81 4.58
CA GLY A 20 10.59 -12.25 3.95
C GLY A 20 10.62 -12.15 2.41
N VAL A 21 9.56 -11.65 1.77
CA VAL A 21 9.53 -11.46 0.30
C VAL A 21 10.62 -10.47 -0.15
N TRP A 22 10.98 -9.51 0.71
CA TRP A 22 12.03 -8.55 0.41
C TRP A 22 13.37 -9.22 0.09
N ASP A 23 13.76 -10.25 0.84
CA ASP A 23 14.98 -11.00 0.63
C ASP A 23 14.95 -11.81 -0.66
N VAL A 24 13.75 -12.25 -1.06
CA VAL A 24 13.56 -12.98 -2.32
C VAL A 24 13.73 -12.06 -3.52
N ILE A 25 13.07 -10.88 -3.51
CA ILE A 25 13.08 -9.97 -4.67
C ILE A 25 14.40 -9.20 -4.81
N ASN A 26 15.20 -9.12 -3.75
CA ASN A 26 16.51 -8.45 -3.74
C ASN A 26 17.66 -9.34 -4.21
N LYS A 27 17.38 -10.57 -4.69
CA LYS A 27 18.42 -11.47 -5.21
C LYS A 27 19.03 -10.94 -6.52
N PRO A 28 20.34 -11.15 -6.76
CA PRO A 28 21.03 -10.62 -7.95
C PRO A 28 20.47 -11.11 -9.29
N CYS A 29 19.70 -12.19 -9.30
CA CYS A 29 19.06 -12.69 -10.52
C CYS A 29 17.86 -11.88 -10.99
N TYR A 30 17.42 -10.87 -10.23
CA TYR A 30 16.32 -9.99 -10.57
C TYR A 30 16.78 -8.54 -10.73
N ASN A 31 16.11 -7.78 -11.58
CA ASN A 31 16.31 -6.34 -11.72
C ASN A 31 15.40 -5.61 -10.74
N PHE A 32 15.76 -5.60 -9.44
CA PHE A 32 14.99 -4.94 -8.41
C PHE A 32 15.36 -3.46 -8.29
N TYR A 33 14.38 -2.58 -8.46
CA TYR A 33 14.50 -1.14 -8.31
C TYR A 33 14.02 -0.71 -6.92
N ASP A 34 14.96 -0.61 -5.97
CA ASP A 34 14.62 -0.19 -4.61
C ASP A 34 14.56 1.34 -4.51
N ARG A 35 13.37 1.86 -4.32
CA ARG A 35 13.15 3.29 -4.08
C ARG A 35 13.73 3.82 -2.76
N ASN A 36 14.05 2.93 -1.81
CA ASN A 36 14.63 3.28 -0.51
C ASN A 36 16.15 3.12 -0.49
N LYS A 37 16.78 2.83 -1.62
CA LYS A 37 18.23 2.74 -1.73
C LYS A 37 18.85 4.05 -1.24
N GLU A 38 19.87 3.93 -0.39
CA GLU A 38 20.63 5.08 0.12
C GLU A 38 21.27 5.86 -1.01
N GLY A 39 21.37 7.18 -0.84
CA GLY A 39 21.98 8.08 -1.81
C GLY A 39 21.08 8.49 -2.98
N LEU A 40 19.85 7.99 -3.09
CA LEU A 40 18.93 8.45 -4.13
C LEU A 40 18.48 9.89 -3.89
N THR A 41 18.64 10.75 -4.89
CA THR A 41 18.02 12.06 -4.95
C THR A 41 16.50 11.95 -5.08
N ASP A 42 15.76 13.01 -4.78
CA ASP A 42 14.31 13.02 -4.95
C ASP A 42 13.88 12.79 -6.40
N LYS A 43 14.65 13.29 -7.37
CA LYS A 43 14.41 13.07 -8.80
C LYS A 43 14.58 11.59 -9.18
N GLU A 44 15.63 10.93 -8.70
CA GLU A 44 15.83 9.50 -8.93
C GLU A 44 14.75 8.66 -8.27
N ARG A 45 14.36 9.00 -7.04
CA ARG A 45 13.24 8.36 -6.35
C ARG A 45 11.92 8.49 -7.12
N GLN A 46 11.64 9.66 -7.67
CA GLN A 46 10.47 9.87 -8.54
C GLN A 46 10.55 9.05 -9.82
N ASN A 47 11.73 8.92 -10.41
CA ASN A 47 11.91 8.06 -11.59
C ASN A 47 11.62 6.59 -11.27
N VAL A 48 12.08 6.08 -10.10
CA VAL A 48 11.73 4.72 -9.67
C VAL A 48 10.21 4.54 -9.58
N PHE A 49 9.45 5.54 -9.12
CA PHE A 49 7.99 5.45 -9.13
C PHE A 49 7.39 5.37 -10.54
N LYS A 50 7.91 6.14 -11.49
CA LYS A 50 7.48 6.09 -12.90
C LYS A 50 7.80 4.73 -13.52
N GLU A 51 8.95 4.16 -13.18
CA GLU A 51 9.36 2.83 -13.63
C GLU A 51 8.43 1.71 -13.15
N SER A 52 7.67 1.94 -12.06
CA SER A 52 6.70 0.95 -11.57
C SER A 52 5.59 0.66 -12.57
N ILE A 53 5.23 1.61 -13.42
CA ILE A 53 4.16 1.44 -14.42
C ILE A 53 4.58 0.46 -15.52
N GLY A 54 5.87 0.36 -15.83
CA GLY A 54 6.39 -0.55 -16.87
C GLY A 54 7.04 -1.83 -16.34
N CYS A 55 6.89 -2.17 -15.05
CA CYS A 55 7.57 -3.33 -14.49
C CYS A 55 6.83 -4.65 -14.75
N ASP A 56 7.57 -5.77 -14.65
CA ASP A 56 6.99 -7.10 -14.77
C ASP A 56 6.20 -7.45 -13.50
N PHE A 57 6.78 -7.16 -12.32
CA PHE A 57 6.16 -7.45 -11.02
C PHE A 57 6.22 -6.23 -10.10
N TYR A 58 5.09 -5.92 -9.50
CA TYR A 58 4.97 -4.91 -8.46
C TYR A 58 4.51 -5.54 -7.15
N PHE A 59 5.33 -5.46 -6.12
CA PHE A 59 5.02 -5.99 -4.80
C PHE A 59 4.48 -4.91 -3.87
N CYS A 60 3.35 -5.17 -3.23
CA CYS A 60 2.76 -4.25 -2.27
C CYS A 60 1.86 -4.99 -1.28
N SER A 61 1.05 -4.24 -0.56
CA SER A 61 -0.03 -4.74 0.29
C SER A 61 -1.27 -3.88 0.13
N ALA A 62 -2.41 -4.35 0.59
CA ALA A 62 -3.63 -3.55 0.74
C ALA A 62 -3.65 -2.86 2.12
N ASN A 63 -4.41 -1.77 2.24
CA ASN A 63 -4.74 -1.18 3.54
C ASN A 63 -5.87 -1.94 4.25
N ALA A 64 -6.78 -2.54 3.48
CA ALA A 64 -7.79 -3.48 3.94
C ALA A 64 -8.23 -4.39 2.80
N VAL A 65 -8.74 -5.57 3.15
CA VAL A 65 -9.41 -6.53 2.25
C VAL A 65 -10.75 -6.86 2.88
N THR A 66 -11.84 -6.74 2.13
CA THR A 66 -13.16 -7.12 2.62
C THR A 66 -13.39 -8.62 2.51
N GLU A 67 -14.33 -9.16 3.27
CA GLU A 67 -14.76 -10.56 3.14
C GLU A 67 -15.31 -10.90 1.74
N ASN A 68 -15.81 -9.88 1.01
CA ASN A 68 -16.21 -10.01 -0.39
C ASN A 68 -15.04 -9.96 -1.39
N GLY A 69 -13.80 -9.74 -0.93
CA GLY A 69 -12.60 -9.69 -1.77
C GLY A 69 -12.27 -8.33 -2.36
N GLU A 70 -12.95 -7.25 -1.98
CA GLU A 70 -12.56 -5.90 -2.41
C GLU A 70 -11.28 -5.47 -1.69
N LEU A 71 -10.39 -4.82 -2.42
CA LEU A 71 -9.12 -4.31 -1.91
C LEU A 71 -9.18 -2.79 -1.78
N LEU A 72 -9.01 -2.26 -0.59
CA LEU A 72 -8.95 -0.82 -0.36
C LEU A 72 -7.50 -0.36 -0.17
N ASN A 73 -7.11 0.65 -0.94
CA ASN A 73 -5.80 1.29 -0.87
C ASN A 73 -5.94 2.80 -0.80
N VAL A 74 -5.07 3.45 -0.04
CA VAL A 74 -5.02 4.92 0.06
C VAL A 74 -3.58 5.41 0.00
N ASP A 75 -3.36 6.47 -0.76
CA ASP A 75 -2.05 7.11 -0.95
C ASP A 75 -2.12 8.62 -0.82
N GLY A 76 -0.98 9.24 -0.46
CA GLY A 76 -0.77 10.69 -0.52
C GLY A 76 -0.41 11.17 -1.92
N PHE A 77 0.46 10.44 -2.62
CA PHE A 77 0.99 10.81 -3.95
C PHE A 77 0.47 9.94 -5.09
N SER A 78 -0.44 9.03 -4.82
CA SER A 78 -1.01 8.08 -5.80
C SER A 78 0.00 7.13 -6.47
N ASN A 79 1.24 7.12 -6.06
CA ASN A 79 2.29 6.33 -6.68
C ASN A 79 2.04 4.81 -6.59
N ARG A 80 1.55 4.31 -5.45
CA ARG A 80 1.23 2.90 -5.25
C ARG A 80 -0.10 2.54 -5.93
N ILE A 81 -1.14 3.35 -5.72
CA ILE A 81 -2.46 3.07 -6.30
C ILE A 81 -2.44 3.14 -7.83
N SER A 82 -1.60 3.99 -8.45
CA SER A 82 -1.40 4.01 -9.91
C SER A 82 -0.83 2.69 -10.41
N ALA A 83 0.20 2.14 -9.74
CA ALA A 83 0.76 0.83 -10.11
C ALA A 83 -0.25 -0.31 -9.87
N ILE A 84 -1.10 -0.22 -8.84
CA ILE A 84 -2.16 -1.20 -8.60
C ILE A 84 -3.24 -1.10 -9.69
N ALA A 85 -3.71 0.10 -10.00
CA ALA A 85 -4.79 0.33 -10.96
C ALA A 85 -4.36 -0.01 -12.39
N PHE A 86 -3.14 0.39 -12.77
CA PHE A 86 -2.65 0.25 -14.15
C PHE A 86 -1.11 0.13 -14.18
N GLY A 87 -0.58 -0.59 -15.16
CA GLY A 87 0.84 -0.57 -15.52
C GLY A 87 1.54 -1.91 -15.39
N PRO A 88 1.93 -2.37 -14.19
CA PRO A 88 2.65 -3.63 -14.01
C PRO A 88 1.97 -4.82 -14.67
N LYS A 89 2.76 -5.74 -15.24
CA LYS A 89 2.20 -6.98 -15.80
C LYS A 89 1.53 -7.81 -14.71
N LYS A 90 2.15 -7.87 -13.52
CA LYS A 90 1.57 -8.52 -12.33
C LYS A 90 1.76 -7.67 -11.09
N VAL A 91 0.73 -7.58 -10.29
CA VAL A 91 0.77 -6.99 -8.95
C VAL A 91 0.60 -8.12 -7.93
N ILE A 92 1.54 -8.24 -7.01
CA ILE A 92 1.52 -9.22 -5.93
C ILE A 92 1.30 -8.47 -4.63
N MET A 93 0.17 -8.73 -3.99
CA MET A 93 -0.18 -8.15 -2.70
C MET A 93 -0.03 -9.18 -1.60
N VAL A 94 0.83 -8.91 -0.63
CA VAL A 94 0.94 -9.71 0.60
C VAL A 94 0.11 -9.04 1.68
N VAL A 95 -0.86 -9.76 2.22
CA VAL A 95 -1.85 -9.22 3.14
C VAL A 95 -1.95 -10.13 4.35
N GLY A 96 -1.66 -9.61 5.55
CA GLY A 96 -1.89 -10.31 6.81
C GLY A 96 -3.37 -10.34 7.18
N LYS A 97 -3.78 -11.34 7.96
CA LYS A 97 -5.16 -11.52 8.44
C LYS A 97 -5.71 -10.30 9.20
N ASN A 98 -4.83 -9.54 9.86
CA ASN A 98 -5.18 -8.30 10.56
C ASN A 98 -5.76 -7.19 9.65
N LYS A 99 -5.77 -7.38 8.33
CA LYS A 99 -6.32 -6.43 7.34
C LYS A 99 -7.64 -6.88 6.75
N ILE A 100 -8.12 -8.06 7.11
CA ILE A 100 -9.42 -8.53 6.68
C ILE A 100 -10.49 -7.81 7.49
N VAL A 101 -11.49 -7.29 6.82
CA VAL A 101 -12.63 -6.56 7.38
C VAL A 101 -13.92 -7.02 6.71
N LYS A 102 -15.05 -6.80 7.38
CA LYS A 102 -16.34 -7.26 6.89
C LYS A 102 -16.73 -6.65 5.53
N ASP A 103 -16.63 -5.33 5.42
CA ASP A 103 -17.13 -4.58 4.26
C ASP A 103 -16.30 -3.30 4.02
N LEU A 104 -16.65 -2.52 3.00
CA LEU A 104 -15.99 -1.28 2.66
C LEU A 104 -16.10 -0.21 3.74
N ASN A 105 -17.19 -0.16 4.52
CA ASN A 105 -17.31 0.81 5.60
C ASN A 105 -16.26 0.53 6.68
N GLU A 106 -16.11 -0.73 7.09
CA GLU A 106 -15.04 -1.13 8.00
C GLU A 106 -13.65 -0.90 7.40
N ALA A 107 -13.48 -1.13 6.09
CA ALA A 107 -12.22 -0.86 5.41
C ALA A 107 -11.81 0.62 5.48
N PHE A 108 -12.76 1.55 5.24
CA PHE A 108 -12.52 2.98 5.41
C PHE A 108 -12.24 3.37 6.86
N LEU A 109 -12.98 2.81 7.81
CA LEU A 109 -12.75 3.04 9.23
C LEU A 109 -11.38 2.51 9.67
N ARG A 110 -10.95 1.35 9.16
CA ARG A 110 -9.63 0.80 9.43
C ARG A 110 -8.50 1.73 8.97
N ILE A 111 -8.65 2.40 7.82
CA ILE A 111 -7.68 3.41 7.40
C ILE A 111 -7.59 4.53 8.43
N LYS A 112 -8.71 5.04 8.93
CA LYS A 112 -8.79 6.15 9.88
C LYS A 112 -8.33 5.76 11.28
N LYS A 113 -8.62 4.55 11.74
CA LYS A 113 -8.30 4.06 13.09
C LYS A 113 -6.89 3.47 13.19
N VAL A 114 -6.37 2.87 12.11
CA VAL A 114 -5.16 2.05 12.18
C VAL A 114 -4.13 2.43 11.12
N ALA A 115 -4.46 2.29 9.82
CA ALA A 115 -3.44 2.28 8.80
C ALA A 115 -2.79 3.66 8.58
N ALA A 116 -3.57 4.74 8.49
CA ALA A 116 -3.02 6.07 8.28
C ALA A 116 -2.27 6.59 9.52
N PRO A 117 -2.77 6.49 10.77
CA PRO A 117 -2.02 6.88 11.97
C PRO A 117 -0.68 6.18 12.10
N LYS A 118 -0.68 4.85 12.03
CA LYS A 118 0.56 4.06 12.15
C LYS A 118 1.55 4.36 11.03
N ASN A 119 1.05 4.60 9.82
CA ASN A 119 1.92 4.97 8.69
C ASN A 119 2.51 6.38 8.84
N CYS A 120 1.79 7.34 9.40
CA CYS A 120 2.33 8.65 9.74
C CYS A 120 3.47 8.54 10.75
N VAL A 121 3.29 7.75 11.81
CA VAL A 121 4.36 7.50 12.81
C VAL A 121 5.59 6.88 12.13
N ARG A 122 5.42 5.83 11.33
CA ARG A 122 6.52 5.17 10.61
C ARG A 122 7.28 6.11 9.68
N LEU A 123 6.59 7.04 9.04
CA LEU A 123 7.17 7.98 8.08
C LEU A 123 7.73 9.26 8.75
N GLY A 124 7.64 9.39 10.07
CA GLY A 124 8.04 10.61 10.78
C GLY A 124 7.22 11.83 10.35
N ILE A 125 5.94 11.64 10.02
CA ILE A 125 5.06 12.72 9.60
C ILE A 125 4.23 13.19 10.78
N ASP A 126 4.39 14.46 11.15
CA ASP A 126 3.69 15.11 12.26
C ASP A 126 2.26 15.53 11.88
N ASN A 127 1.46 14.57 11.42
CA ASN A 127 0.03 14.78 11.21
C ASN A 127 -0.74 14.57 12.52
N PRO A 128 -1.91 15.21 12.73
CA PRO A 128 -2.68 15.04 13.97
C PRO A 128 -2.93 13.57 14.35
N CYS A 129 -3.18 12.71 13.36
CA CYS A 129 -3.44 11.29 13.61
C CYS A 129 -2.21 10.51 14.11
N ALA A 130 -0.99 10.98 13.88
CA ALA A 130 0.22 10.37 14.46
C ALA A 130 0.29 10.54 15.97
N LYS A 131 -0.21 11.67 16.48
CA LYS A 131 -0.27 11.97 17.92
C LYS A 131 -1.50 11.36 18.60
N LEU A 132 -2.66 11.45 17.92
CA LEU A 132 -3.94 10.98 18.46
C LEU A 132 -4.09 9.45 18.39
N GLY A 133 -3.32 8.77 17.55
CA GLY A 133 -3.52 7.34 17.26
C GLY A 133 -4.70 7.03 16.33
N HIS A 134 -5.50 8.02 15.96
CA HIS A 134 -6.63 7.91 15.04
C HIS A 134 -6.88 9.22 14.27
N CYS A 135 -7.70 9.16 13.22
CA CYS A 135 -8.05 10.33 12.42
C CYS A 135 -8.87 11.34 13.22
N VAL A 136 -8.61 12.63 13.01
CA VAL A 136 -9.38 13.73 13.65
C VAL A 136 -10.87 13.71 13.31
N SER A 137 -11.25 13.15 12.15
CA SER A 137 -12.67 13.04 11.78
C SER A 137 -13.48 12.13 12.71
N LEU A 138 -12.80 11.25 13.45
CA LEU A 138 -13.42 10.36 14.43
C LEU A 138 -13.66 11.03 15.80
N LEU A 139 -13.23 12.26 16.00
CA LEU A 139 -13.50 13.01 17.24
C LEU A 139 -14.98 13.44 17.37
N ASN A 140 -15.63 13.65 16.23
CA ASN A 140 -16.99 14.19 16.18
C ASN A 140 -18.02 13.24 15.53
N CYS A 141 -17.57 12.14 14.93
CA CYS A 141 -18.42 11.20 14.21
C CYS A 141 -17.79 9.81 14.16
N ASP A 142 -18.52 8.79 14.58
CA ASP A 142 -18.04 7.39 14.54
C ASP A 142 -17.92 6.84 13.12
N ASN A 143 -18.66 7.40 12.17
CA ASN A 143 -18.68 6.99 10.78
C ASN A 143 -18.54 8.20 9.83
N PRO A 144 -17.41 8.92 9.85
CA PRO A 144 -17.20 10.08 9.01
C PRO A 144 -17.05 9.67 7.53
N SER A 145 -17.35 10.58 6.62
CA SER A 145 -17.08 10.40 5.19
C SER A 145 -15.64 9.93 4.96
N PHE A 146 -15.43 9.03 3.99
CA PHE A 146 -14.12 8.42 3.78
C PHE A 146 -13.02 9.44 3.42
N THR A 147 -13.32 10.53 2.72
CA THR A 147 -12.36 11.59 2.40
C THR A 147 -12.20 12.63 3.50
N GLU A 148 -13.11 12.65 4.48
CA GLU A 148 -13.03 13.56 5.62
C GLU A 148 -11.80 13.26 6.49
N GLY A 149 -11.18 14.29 7.04
CA GLY A 149 -9.97 14.15 7.88
C GLY A 149 -9.25 15.47 8.09
N CYS A 150 -7.96 15.40 8.42
CA CYS A 150 -7.16 16.60 8.63
C CYS A 150 -6.87 17.35 7.31
N HIS A 151 -6.61 18.65 7.43
CA HIS A 151 -6.16 19.52 6.33
C HIS A 151 -4.62 19.71 6.33
N SER A 152 -3.88 18.75 6.89
CA SER A 152 -2.42 18.84 6.93
C SER A 152 -1.83 18.87 5.51
N PRO A 153 -0.85 19.72 5.21
CA PRO A 153 -0.15 19.75 3.93
C PRO A 153 0.64 18.46 3.68
N ARG A 154 0.92 17.69 4.73
CA ARG A 154 1.59 16.38 4.64
C ARG A 154 0.61 15.20 4.78
N ARG A 155 -0.67 15.42 4.50
CA ARG A 155 -1.70 14.36 4.55
C ARG A 155 -1.35 13.21 3.61
N ILE A 156 -1.46 11.97 4.11
CA ILE A 156 -1.14 10.75 3.34
C ILE A 156 -2.38 9.97 2.88
N CYS A 157 -3.56 10.31 3.35
CA CYS A 157 -4.84 9.70 2.97
C CYS A 157 -5.60 10.64 2.03
N VAL A 158 -5.11 10.78 0.78
CA VAL A 158 -5.62 11.74 -0.20
C VAL A 158 -6.43 11.04 -1.29
N ASN A 159 -5.82 10.03 -1.94
CA ASN A 159 -6.43 9.33 -3.06
C ASN A 159 -6.74 7.89 -2.66
N TYR A 160 -7.94 7.45 -2.94
CA TYR A 160 -8.45 6.13 -2.59
C TYR A 160 -8.67 5.30 -3.86
N LEU A 161 -8.33 4.02 -3.79
CA LEU A 161 -8.59 3.03 -4.82
C LEU A 161 -9.30 1.84 -4.18
N VAL A 162 -10.50 1.56 -4.64
CA VAL A 162 -11.21 0.31 -4.39
C VAL A 162 -11.07 -0.57 -5.62
N SER A 163 -10.52 -1.76 -5.45
CA SER A 163 -10.37 -2.75 -6.51
C SER A 163 -11.31 -3.92 -6.23
N GLY A 164 -12.32 -4.08 -7.08
CA GLY A 164 -13.24 -5.23 -7.07
C GLY A 164 -12.78 -6.33 -8.04
N PRO A 165 -13.71 -7.15 -8.55
CA PRO A 165 -13.42 -8.22 -9.51
C PRO A 165 -12.70 -7.70 -10.75
N GLN A 166 -11.60 -8.36 -11.11
CA GLN A 166 -10.72 -7.91 -12.18
C GLN A 166 -11.13 -8.50 -13.54
N ARG A 167 -11.17 -7.64 -14.58
CA ARG A 167 -11.47 -8.07 -15.96
C ARG A 167 -10.36 -8.94 -16.57
N LYS A 168 -9.10 -8.70 -16.16
CA LYS A 168 -7.93 -9.46 -16.60
C LYS A 168 -7.49 -10.38 -15.45
N ASN A 169 -7.66 -11.66 -15.64
CA ASN A 169 -7.16 -12.68 -14.71
C ASN A 169 -5.64 -12.60 -14.58
N ASP A 170 -5.10 -13.03 -13.45
CA ASP A 170 -3.66 -13.11 -13.15
C ASP A 170 -2.88 -11.79 -13.08
N ARG A 171 -3.51 -10.62 -13.23
CA ARG A 171 -2.79 -9.37 -13.06
C ARG A 171 -2.66 -8.99 -11.58
N LEU A 172 -3.76 -9.00 -10.86
CA LEU A 172 -3.81 -8.68 -9.44
C LEU A 172 -3.90 -9.98 -8.63
N ASN A 173 -2.84 -10.28 -7.89
CA ASN A 173 -2.73 -11.51 -7.11
C ASN A 173 -2.62 -11.15 -5.63
N VAL A 174 -3.45 -11.75 -4.80
CA VAL A 174 -3.46 -11.53 -3.35
C VAL A 174 -3.00 -12.81 -2.65
N ILE A 175 -1.98 -12.68 -1.82
CA ILE A 175 -1.48 -13.72 -0.92
C ILE A 175 -1.95 -13.34 0.48
N LEU A 176 -2.94 -14.07 0.98
CA LEU A 176 -3.40 -13.94 2.36
C LEU A 176 -2.50 -14.77 3.27
N CYS A 177 -1.96 -14.14 4.30
CA CYS A 177 -1.14 -14.77 5.31
C CYS A 177 -1.94 -14.89 6.62
N ASP A 178 -1.90 -16.07 7.23
CA ASP A 178 -2.55 -16.34 8.53
C ASP A 178 -1.72 -15.77 9.71
N GLU A 179 -1.07 -14.66 9.47
CA GLU A 179 -0.29 -13.90 10.46
C GLU A 179 -0.65 -12.42 10.38
N ASP A 180 -0.42 -11.70 11.45
CA ASP A 180 -0.53 -10.24 11.46
C ASP A 180 0.69 -9.64 10.77
N LEU A 181 0.50 -9.01 9.62
CA LEU A 181 1.57 -8.38 8.84
C LEU A 181 1.30 -6.91 8.58
N GLY A 182 2.23 -6.07 9.00
CA GLY A 182 2.11 -4.63 8.93
C GLY A 182 0.89 -4.09 9.69
N TYR A 183 0.23 -3.06 9.12
CA TYR A 183 -0.91 -2.40 9.75
C TYR A 183 -1.92 -1.89 8.73
#